data_70183feeb891e48a6ba1c79bc1e07f34
#
_entry.id   70183feeb891e48a6ba1c79bc1e07f34
#
_cell.length_a   1.000
_cell.length_b   1.000
_cell.length_c   1.000
_cell.angle_alpha   90.00
_cell.angle_beta   90.00
_cell.angle_gamma   90.00
#
_symmetry.space_group_name_H-M   'P 1'
#
loop_
_entity.id
_entity.type
_entity.pdbx_description
1 polymer ?
#
loop_
_entity_poly.entity_id
_entity_poly.type
_entity_poly.pdbx_seq_one_letter_code
_entity_poly.pdbx_strand_id
1 'polypeptide(L)'
;SEKSNAEIWVDGLFFADYSNVIEVKCNFSSDNFRKMRHIVCYLPGQGAVRNFAVSDKAAIEKHKYERRILFIGDSITNGGCSHYAGASYPNITARAFNAERFITGVGGGYFLPAFFEKIDFQPDMVIVAFGTNDFSNNENFGTIKEKAEKFLRLVSENYRNKKLFCISPIWRKTDKKLSGGENFSEYCEKLKT
;
A
#
# COMPACT_ATOMS: atom_id res chain seq x y z
N SER A 1 -9.70 -0.63 -16.18
CA SER A 1 -9.25 -1.96 -16.60
C SER A 1 -8.77 -2.71 -15.37
N GLU A 2 -9.39 -3.82 -15.07
CA GLU A 2 -8.99 -4.70 -13.98
C GLU A 2 -7.57 -5.19 -14.25
N LYS A 3 -6.69 -5.01 -13.26
CA LYS A 3 -5.32 -5.51 -13.32
C LYS A 3 -5.38 -7.02 -13.12
N SER A 4 -5.38 -7.75 -14.22
CA SER A 4 -5.48 -9.21 -14.24
C SER A 4 -4.13 -9.93 -14.23
N ASN A 5 -3.02 -9.19 -14.02
CA ASN A 5 -1.68 -9.74 -14.13
C ASN A 5 -1.12 -10.15 -12.78
N ALA A 6 -0.55 -11.34 -12.70
CA ALA A 6 0.36 -11.71 -11.64
C ALA A 6 1.76 -11.15 -11.95
N GLU A 7 2.44 -10.63 -10.95
CA GLU A 7 3.79 -10.07 -11.09
C GLU A 7 4.79 -10.88 -10.27
N ILE A 8 5.94 -11.13 -10.85
CA ILE A 8 7.07 -11.77 -10.17
C ILE A 8 8.18 -10.75 -9.99
N TRP A 9 8.63 -10.62 -8.78
CA TRP A 9 9.77 -9.80 -8.40
C TRP A 9 10.82 -10.68 -7.76
N VAL A 10 12.07 -10.50 -8.15
CA VAL A 10 13.22 -11.30 -7.69
C VAL A 10 14.28 -10.38 -7.12
N ASP A 11 14.66 -10.60 -5.88
CA ASP A 11 15.66 -9.80 -5.15
C ASP A 11 15.33 -8.27 -5.18
N GLY A 12 14.05 -7.94 -5.14
CA GLY A 12 13.54 -6.57 -5.16
C GLY A 12 13.38 -5.93 -6.54
N LEU A 13 13.77 -6.62 -7.60
CA LEU A 13 13.66 -6.16 -8.99
C LEU A 13 12.48 -6.83 -9.69
N PHE A 14 11.80 -6.07 -10.56
CA PHE A 14 10.76 -6.60 -11.43
C PHE A 14 11.36 -7.64 -12.38
N PHE A 15 10.79 -8.83 -12.40
CA PHE A 15 11.24 -9.93 -13.25
C PHE A 15 10.31 -10.14 -14.44
N ALA A 16 9.01 -10.28 -14.21
CA ALA A 16 8.02 -10.48 -15.25
C ALA A 16 6.59 -10.25 -14.74
N ASP A 17 5.67 -10.03 -15.66
CA ASP A 17 4.23 -10.07 -15.42
C ASP A 17 3.54 -11.08 -16.34
N TYR A 18 2.43 -11.61 -15.87
CA TYR A 18 1.69 -12.66 -16.54
C TYR A 18 0.20 -12.41 -16.47
N SER A 19 -0.46 -12.33 -17.62
CA SER A 19 -1.91 -12.20 -17.73
C SER A 19 -2.56 -13.52 -18.09
N ASN A 20 -3.68 -13.86 -17.46
CA ASN A 20 -4.48 -15.04 -17.76
C ASN A 20 -3.69 -16.38 -17.75
N VAL A 21 -2.79 -16.57 -16.79
CA VAL A 21 -1.84 -17.69 -16.80
C VAL A 21 -2.32 -18.81 -15.90
N ILE A 22 -2.23 -20.04 -16.42
CA ILE A 22 -2.48 -21.27 -15.66
C ILE A 22 -1.20 -21.70 -14.93
N GLU A 23 -0.03 -21.52 -15.55
CA GLU A 23 1.28 -21.91 -14.99
C GLU A 23 2.34 -20.87 -15.31
N VAL A 24 3.16 -20.52 -14.32
CA VAL A 24 4.31 -19.64 -14.49
C VAL A 24 5.57 -20.41 -14.12
N LYS A 25 6.55 -20.46 -15.02
CA LYS A 25 7.87 -21.06 -14.79
C LYS A 25 8.93 -19.97 -14.74
N CYS A 26 9.56 -19.80 -13.59
CA CYS A 26 10.72 -18.92 -13.45
C CYS A 26 12.00 -19.73 -13.53
N ASN A 27 12.75 -19.59 -14.61
CA ASN A 27 14.05 -20.23 -14.76
C ASN A 27 15.16 -19.23 -14.42
N PHE A 28 16.06 -19.63 -13.54
CA PHE A 28 17.25 -18.86 -13.20
C PHE A 28 18.48 -19.43 -13.89
N SER A 29 19.41 -18.57 -14.32
CA SER A 29 20.63 -19.02 -14.98
C SER A 29 21.46 -19.95 -14.09
N SER A 30 22.16 -20.92 -14.72
CA SER A 30 22.99 -21.93 -14.05
C SER A 30 24.07 -21.36 -13.14
N ASP A 31 24.59 -20.18 -13.44
CA ASP A 31 25.68 -19.53 -12.69
C ASP A 31 25.29 -19.11 -11.28
N ASN A 32 24.00 -19.05 -11.00
CA ASN A 32 23.45 -18.61 -9.72
C ASN A 32 22.49 -19.63 -9.05
N PHE A 33 22.47 -20.88 -9.50
CA PHE A 33 21.51 -21.88 -9.00
C PHE A 33 21.66 -22.23 -7.51
N ARG A 34 22.82 -21.95 -6.90
CA ARG A 34 23.08 -22.17 -5.47
C ARG A 34 22.75 -20.97 -4.59
N LYS A 35 22.36 -19.83 -5.19
CA LYS A 35 22.03 -18.62 -4.44
C LYS A 35 20.57 -18.64 -4.01
N MET A 36 20.31 -18.38 -2.73
CA MET A 36 18.95 -18.08 -2.26
C MET A 36 18.44 -16.82 -2.94
N ARG A 37 17.21 -16.88 -3.42
CA ARG A 37 16.53 -15.75 -4.08
C ARG A 37 15.29 -15.36 -3.29
N HIS A 38 15.11 -14.07 -3.08
CA HIS A 38 13.86 -13.54 -2.54
C HIS A 38 12.86 -13.36 -3.68
N ILE A 39 11.86 -14.21 -3.73
CA ILE A 39 10.82 -14.16 -4.78
C ILE A 39 9.53 -13.66 -4.15
N VAL A 40 8.99 -12.58 -4.73
CA VAL A 40 7.70 -12.00 -4.34
C VAL A 40 6.74 -12.11 -5.52
N CYS A 41 5.62 -12.78 -5.30
CA CYS A 41 4.53 -12.84 -6.26
C CYS A 41 3.41 -11.91 -5.82
N TYR A 42 3.09 -10.91 -6.62
CA TYR A 42 1.90 -10.09 -6.45
C TYR A 42 0.78 -10.68 -7.29
N LEU A 43 -0.28 -11.08 -6.64
CA LEU A 43 -1.44 -11.65 -7.30
C LEU A 43 -2.40 -10.56 -7.75
N PRO A 44 -3.14 -10.76 -8.85
CA PRO A 44 -4.25 -9.89 -9.21
C PRO A 44 -5.34 -9.94 -8.12
N GLY A 45 -6.13 -8.88 -8.00
CA GLY A 45 -7.14 -8.75 -6.94
C GLY A 45 -8.17 -9.88 -6.85
N GLN A 46 -8.34 -10.65 -7.94
CA GLN A 46 -9.22 -11.82 -8.02
C GLN A 46 -8.46 -13.12 -8.35
N GLY A 47 -7.14 -13.11 -8.17
CA GLY A 47 -6.28 -14.25 -8.46
C GLY A 47 -6.03 -15.14 -7.25
N ALA A 48 -5.75 -16.41 -7.52
CA ALA A 48 -5.31 -17.37 -6.52
C ALA A 48 -4.16 -18.24 -7.05
N VAL A 49 -3.27 -18.66 -6.16
CA VAL A 49 -2.25 -19.68 -6.46
C VAL A 49 -2.72 -21.00 -5.89
N ARG A 50 -2.76 -22.03 -6.73
CA ARG A 50 -3.11 -23.39 -6.29
C ARG A 50 -1.89 -24.21 -5.89
N ASN A 51 -0.83 -24.14 -6.69
CA ASN A 51 0.37 -24.93 -6.48
C ASN A 51 1.60 -24.04 -6.57
N PHE A 52 2.53 -24.27 -5.67
CA PHE A 52 3.86 -23.71 -5.71
C PHE A 52 4.86 -24.84 -5.68
N ALA A 53 5.70 -24.94 -6.69
CA ALA A 53 6.69 -26.01 -6.80
C ALA A 53 8.06 -25.42 -7.12
N VAL A 54 9.09 -26.07 -6.65
CA VAL A 54 10.49 -25.79 -6.99
C VAL A 54 11.13 -27.09 -7.53
N SER A 55 12.27 -26.96 -8.19
CA SER A 55 13.00 -28.12 -8.67
C SER A 55 13.41 -29.06 -7.51
N ASP A 56 13.56 -30.35 -7.79
CA ASP A 56 13.76 -31.42 -6.78
C ASP A 56 14.95 -31.22 -5.82
N LYS A 57 15.90 -30.37 -6.19
CA LYS A 57 17.09 -30.05 -5.36
C LYS A 57 17.06 -28.67 -4.73
N ALA A 58 15.95 -27.93 -4.88
CA ALA A 58 15.82 -26.60 -4.32
C ALA A 58 15.13 -26.66 -2.95
N ALA A 59 15.54 -25.77 -2.04
CA ALA A 59 14.88 -25.56 -0.75
C ALA A 59 14.05 -24.29 -0.80
N ILE A 60 12.92 -24.29 -0.10
CA ILE A 60 12.09 -23.10 0.11
C ILE A 60 12.23 -22.71 1.57
N GLU A 61 12.56 -21.46 1.81
CA GLU A 61 12.58 -20.88 3.15
C GLU A 61 11.65 -19.68 3.20
N LYS A 62 10.96 -19.51 4.34
CA LYS A 62 10.16 -18.31 4.57
C LYS A 62 11.10 -17.11 4.67
N HIS A 63 10.81 -16.06 3.90
CA HIS A 63 11.56 -14.80 4.00
C HIS A 63 11.40 -14.20 5.40
N LYS A 64 12.50 -13.74 5.98
CA LYS A 64 12.53 -13.06 7.28
C LYS A 64 12.53 -11.55 7.04
N TYR A 65 11.42 -10.93 7.36
CA TYR A 65 11.31 -9.49 7.34
C TYR A 65 11.95 -8.88 8.60
N GLU A 66 12.57 -7.73 8.44
CA GLU A 66 13.18 -6.97 9.54
C GLU A 66 12.18 -6.06 10.25
N ARG A 67 11.10 -5.71 9.57
CA ARG A 67 10.10 -4.73 10.02
C ARG A 67 8.71 -5.16 9.61
N ARG A 68 7.72 -4.52 10.23
CA ARG A 68 6.31 -4.70 9.92
C ARG A 68 5.65 -3.33 9.74
N ILE A 69 5.02 -3.09 8.61
CA ILE A 69 4.41 -1.80 8.28
C ILE A 69 2.93 -1.99 7.97
N LEU A 70 2.10 -1.23 8.68
CA LEU A 70 0.67 -1.10 8.39
C LEU A 70 0.44 0.16 7.55
N PHE A 71 -0.23 0.00 6.43
CA PHE A 71 -0.67 1.09 5.58
C PHE A 71 -2.20 1.23 5.66
N ILE A 72 -2.67 2.40 6.03
CA ILE A 72 -4.10 2.76 6.13
C ILE A 72 -4.36 3.90 5.15
N GLY A 73 -5.37 3.77 4.28
CA GLY A 73 -5.65 4.83 3.33
C GLY A 73 -6.75 4.52 2.34
N ASP A 74 -6.75 5.24 1.24
CA ASP A 74 -7.78 5.14 0.20
C ASP A 74 -7.37 4.20 -0.97
N SER A 75 -7.99 4.39 -2.13
CA SER A 75 -7.69 3.63 -3.35
C SER A 75 -6.22 3.77 -3.82
N ILE A 76 -5.55 4.88 -3.51
CA ILE A 76 -4.14 5.09 -3.84
C ILE A 76 -3.27 4.16 -2.99
N THR A 77 -3.59 4.03 -1.71
CA THR A 77 -2.94 3.09 -0.80
C THR A 77 -3.15 1.64 -1.26
N ASN A 78 -4.32 1.33 -1.75
CA ASN A 78 -4.63 0.00 -2.31
C ASN A 78 -3.97 -0.26 -3.68
N GLY A 79 -3.27 0.74 -4.22
CA GLY A 79 -2.58 0.64 -5.51
C GLY A 79 -3.47 0.90 -6.72
N GLY A 80 -4.65 1.50 -6.55
CA GLY A 80 -5.63 1.78 -7.62
C GLY A 80 -5.06 2.59 -8.78
N CYS A 81 -4.10 3.47 -8.52
CA CYS A 81 -3.46 4.33 -9.53
C CYS A 81 -2.09 3.83 -10.01
N SER A 82 -1.58 2.72 -9.49
CA SER A 82 -0.31 2.15 -9.96
C SER A 82 -0.52 1.28 -11.21
N HIS A 83 0.45 1.25 -12.11
CA HIS A 83 0.38 0.41 -13.31
C HIS A 83 0.43 -1.08 -12.94
N TYR A 84 1.27 -1.41 -11.97
CA TYR A 84 1.43 -2.76 -11.40
C TYR A 84 1.15 -2.74 -9.90
N ALA A 85 0.67 -3.85 -9.35
CA ALA A 85 0.43 -3.98 -7.91
C ALA A 85 1.71 -3.76 -7.11
N GLY A 86 2.82 -4.38 -7.54
CA GLY A 86 4.14 -4.23 -6.94
C GLY A 86 4.74 -2.82 -7.04
N ALA A 87 4.21 -1.98 -7.92
CA ALA A 87 4.63 -0.58 -8.09
C ALA A 87 3.80 0.42 -7.25
N SER A 88 2.84 -0.05 -6.45
CA SER A 88 2.17 0.82 -5.49
C SER A 88 3.13 1.32 -4.41
N TYR A 89 2.90 2.54 -3.89
CA TYR A 89 3.81 3.10 -2.89
C TYR A 89 3.97 2.22 -1.63
N PRO A 90 2.94 1.52 -1.11
CA PRO A 90 3.13 0.63 0.02
C PRO A 90 4.05 -0.55 -0.30
N ASN A 91 3.93 -1.10 -1.51
CA ASN A 91 4.75 -2.21 -1.94
C ASN A 91 6.21 -1.79 -2.20
N ILE A 92 6.44 -0.61 -2.79
CA ILE A 92 7.78 -0.03 -2.95
C ILE A 92 8.41 0.22 -1.58
N THR A 93 7.68 0.86 -0.67
CA THR A 93 8.16 1.15 0.68
C THR A 93 8.50 -0.14 1.43
N ALA A 94 7.62 -1.13 1.41
CA ALA A 94 7.85 -2.40 2.09
C ALA A 94 9.11 -3.11 1.59
N ARG A 95 9.35 -3.13 0.27
CA ARG A 95 10.59 -3.69 -0.29
C ARG A 95 11.82 -2.90 0.14
N ALA A 96 11.77 -1.57 0.11
CA ALA A 96 12.89 -0.72 0.48
C ALA A 96 13.31 -0.89 1.96
N PHE A 97 12.36 -1.22 2.83
CA PHE A 97 12.58 -1.44 4.26
C PHE A 97 12.71 -2.92 4.66
N ASN A 98 12.74 -3.84 3.71
CA ASN A 98 12.64 -5.28 3.99
C ASN A 98 11.52 -5.59 4.99
N ALA A 99 10.30 -5.10 4.71
CA ALA A 99 9.19 -5.13 5.65
C ALA A 99 8.07 -6.07 5.21
N GLU A 100 7.54 -6.84 6.19
CA GLU A 100 6.20 -7.41 6.08
C GLU A 100 5.19 -6.27 6.11
N ARG A 101 4.20 -6.30 5.21
CA ARG A 101 3.21 -5.24 5.10
C ARG A 101 1.80 -5.76 5.25
N PHE A 102 0.95 -4.92 5.82
CA PHE A 102 -0.49 -5.06 5.75
C PHE A 102 -1.08 -3.76 5.19
N ILE A 103 -1.97 -3.88 4.20
CA ILE A 103 -2.55 -2.74 3.51
C ILE A 103 -4.06 -2.76 3.71
N THR A 104 -4.61 -1.71 4.34
CA THR A 104 -6.04 -1.49 4.51
C THR A 104 -6.44 -0.27 3.69
N GLY A 105 -6.59 -0.45 2.38
CA GLY A 105 -7.04 0.61 1.48
C GLY A 105 -8.55 0.52 1.22
N VAL A 106 -9.27 1.61 1.35
CA VAL A 106 -10.70 1.70 1.07
C VAL A 106 -10.93 2.57 -0.17
N GLY A 107 -11.53 2.02 -1.22
CA GLY A 107 -11.88 2.79 -2.43
C GLY A 107 -12.79 3.99 -2.06
N GLY A 108 -12.38 5.20 -2.47
CA GLY A 108 -13.09 6.42 -2.09
C GLY A 108 -12.96 6.82 -0.61
N GLY A 109 -12.11 6.14 0.17
CA GLY A 109 -11.93 6.38 1.59
C GLY A 109 -11.43 7.79 1.91
N TYR A 110 -11.86 8.30 3.04
CA TYR A 110 -11.52 9.63 3.57
C TYR A 110 -11.38 9.55 5.11
N PHE A 111 -11.00 10.63 5.76
CA PHE A 111 -10.87 10.68 7.21
C PHE A 111 -12.24 10.48 7.89
N LEU A 112 -12.61 9.23 8.11
CA LEU A 112 -13.82 8.86 8.84
C LEU A 112 -13.46 7.80 9.89
N PRO A 113 -13.69 8.05 11.20
CA PRO A 113 -13.39 7.08 12.25
C PRO A 113 -14.00 5.70 12.02
N ALA A 114 -15.16 5.62 11.37
CA ALA A 114 -15.82 4.36 11.04
C ALA A 114 -15.05 3.50 10.01
N PHE A 115 -14.07 4.07 9.29
CA PHE A 115 -13.19 3.31 8.39
C PHE A 115 -11.98 2.71 9.11
N PHE A 116 -11.78 3.03 10.38
CA PHE A 116 -10.73 2.43 11.16
C PHE A 116 -11.20 1.09 11.73
N GLU A 117 -10.48 0.05 11.43
CA GLU A 117 -10.61 -1.25 12.06
C GLU A 117 -9.26 -1.68 12.62
N LYS A 118 -9.24 -2.05 13.90
CA LYS A 118 -8.04 -2.64 14.49
C LYS A 118 -7.89 -4.07 13.99
N ILE A 119 -6.78 -4.32 13.32
CA ILE A 119 -6.44 -5.64 12.78
C ILE A 119 -5.47 -6.38 13.71
N ASP A 120 -5.49 -7.72 13.64
CA ASP A 120 -4.52 -8.57 14.34
C ASP A 120 -3.19 -8.60 13.56
N PHE A 121 -2.58 -7.42 13.45
CA PHE A 121 -1.25 -7.22 12.89
C PHE A 121 -0.48 -6.28 13.82
N GLN A 122 0.70 -6.70 14.27
CA GLN A 122 1.52 -5.92 15.19
C GLN A 122 2.60 -5.16 14.40
N PRO A 123 2.34 -3.92 13.94
CA PRO A 123 3.28 -3.15 13.15
C PRO A 123 4.37 -2.53 14.02
N ASP A 124 5.54 -2.26 13.43
CA ASP A 124 6.55 -1.36 13.99
C ASP A 124 6.26 0.10 13.60
N MET A 125 5.57 0.24 12.46
CA MET A 125 5.27 1.53 11.83
C MET A 125 3.87 1.51 11.24
N VAL A 126 3.12 2.59 11.42
CA VAL A 126 1.81 2.82 10.80
C VAL A 126 1.91 4.03 9.89
N ILE A 127 1.44 3.89 8.65
CA ILE A 127 1.41 4.98 7.67
C ILE A 127 -0.05 5.22 7.28
N VAL A 128 -0.53 6.44 7.49
CA VAL A 128 -1.89 6.88 7.13
C VAL A 128 -1.81 7.82 5.94
N ALA A 129 -2.62 7.57 4.91
CA ALA A 129 -2.66 8.36 3.68
C ALA A 129 -4.10 8.55 3.19
N PHE A 130 -4.77 9.58 3.73
CA PHE A 130 -6.07 10.07 3.30
C PHE A 130 -5.99 11.53 2.87
N GLY A 131 -7.12 12.13 2.53
CA GLY A 131 -7.28 13.56 2.26
C GLY A 131 -7.66 13.87 0.81
N THR A 132 -7.30 13.03 -0.16
CA THR A 132 -7.66 13.24 -1.57
C THR A 132 -9.18 13.22 -1.78
N ASN A 133 -9.87 12.29 -1.17
CA ASN A 133 -11.33 12.18 -1.27
C ASN A 133 -12.05 13.18 -0.37
N ASP A 134 -11.47 13.53 0.78
CA ASP A 134 -11.97 14.62 1.64
C ASP A 134 -12.11 15.92 0.86
N PHE A 135 -11.06 16.29 0.12
CA PHE A 135 -11.11 17.45 -0.78
C PHE A 135 -12.19 17.32 -1.86
N SER A 136 -12.37 16.09 -2.40
CA SER A 136 -13.35 15.85 -3.47
C SER A 136 -14.80 15.92 -2.98
N ASN A 137 -15.04 15.61 -1.72
CA ASN A 137 -16.35 15.64 -1.08
C ASN A 137 -16.85 17.09 -0.79
N ASN A 138 -16.00 18.09 -1.07
CA ASN A 138 -16.34 19.52 -0.98
C ASN A 138 -16.81 19.98 0.41
N GLU A 139 -16.29 19.40 1.46
CA GLU A 139 -16.51 19.89 2.82
C GLU A 139 -15.65 21.14 3.10
N ASN A 140 -15.96 21.88 4.15
CA ASN A 140 -15.07 22.95 4.59
C ASN A 140 -13.83 22.36 5.29
N PHE A 141 -12.72 23.10 5.26
CA PHE A 141 -11.47 22.65 5.83
C PHE A 141 -11.57 22.32 7.34
N GLY A 142 -12.32 23.10 8.12
CA GLY A 142 -12.51 22.86 9.55
C GLY A 142 -13.13 21.51 9.86
N THR A 143 -14.14 21.12 9.10
CA THR A 143 -14.79 19.80 9.22
C THR A 143 -13.82 18.67 8.85
N ILE A 144 -13.04 18.84 7.78
CA ILE A 144 -12.05 17.84 7.38
C ILE A 144 -10.96 17.69 8.45
N LYS A 145 -10.45 18.80 8.97
CA LYS A 145 -9.44 18.82 10.04
C LYS A 145 -9.95 18.08 11.29
N GLU A 146 -11.16 18.38 11.75
CA GLU A 146 -11.75 17.72 12.90
C GLU A 146 -11.86 16.19 12.71
N LYS A 147 -12.30 15.75 11.53
CA LYS A 147 -12.36 14.32 11.16
C LYS A 147 -10.98 13.68 11.14
N ALA A 148 -10.00 14.36 10.54
CA ALA A 148 -8.62 13.89 10.47
C ALA A 148 -8.00 13.74 11.87
N GLU A 149 -8.17 14.74 12.74
CA GLU A 149 -7.70 14.69 14.12
C GLU A 149 -8.32 13.51 14.90
N LYS A 150 -9.65 13.33 14.80
CA LYS A 150 -10.36 12.20 15.44
C LYS A 150 -9.83 10.85 14.92
N PHE A 151 -9.65 10.72 13.60
CA PHE A 151 -9.14 9.51 13.00
C PHE A 151 -7.71 9.19 13.44
N LEU A 152 -6.80 10.17 13.35
CA LEU A 152 -5.40 10.00 13.74
C LEU A 152 -5.25 9.71 15.24
N ARG A 153 -6.08 10.32 16.08
CA ARG A 153 -6.13 9.99 17.51
C ARG A 153 -6.50 8.54 17.73
N LEU A 154 -7.55 8.06 17.06
CA LEU A 154 -7.98 6.66 17.14
C LEU A 154 -6.88 5.69 16.71
N VAL A 155 -6.18 5.98 15.61
CA VAL A 155 -5.03 5.19 15.16
C VAL A 155 -3.92 5.19 16.20
N SER A 156 -3.56 6.37 16.73
CA SER A 156 -2.51 6.52 17.74
C SER A 156 -2.82 5.78 19.04
N GLU A 157 -4.07 5.80 19.49
CA GLU A 157 -4.50 5.09 20.71
C GLU A 157 -4.44 3.56 20.54
N ASN A 158 -4.73 3.06 19.34
CA ASN A 158 -4.71 1.63 19.07
C ASN A 158 -3.30 1.08 18.77
N TYR A 159 -2.39 1.92 18.28
CA TYR A 159 -1.01 1.57 17.98
C TYR A 159 -0.02 2.39 18.84
N ARG A 160 -0.25 2.43 20.16
CA ARG A 160 0.61 3.14 21.12
C ARG A 160 2.05 2.65 21.00
N ASN A 161 3.00 3.58 21.15
CA ASN A 161 4.43 3.33 21.06
C ASN A 161 4.93 2.86 19.69
N LYS A 162 4.11 3.00 18.64
CA LYS A 162 4.51 2.75 17.26
C LYS A 162 4.82 4.06 16.54
N LYS A 163 5.68 3.99 15.53
CA LYS A 163 5.94 5.16 14.68
C LYS A 163 4.71 5.39 13.80
N LEU A 164 4.08 6.55 13.94
CA LEU A 164 2.95 6.96 13.11
C LEU A 164 3.39 8.04 12.13
N PHE A 165 3.15 7.81 10.85
CA PHE A 165 3.38 8.76 9.77
C PHE A 165 2.05 9.08 9.09
N CYS A 166 1.82 10.36 8.80
CA CYS A 166 0.72 10.80 7.98
C CYS A 166 1.29 11.37 6.68
N ILE A 167 0.82 10.85 5.55
CA ILE A 167 1.21 11.33 4.22
C ILE A 167 0.12 12.31 3.78
N SER A 168 0.50 13.56 3.49
CA SER A 168 -0.41 14.53 2.88
C SER A 168 -0.85 14.06 1.50
N PRO A 169 -2.03 14.50 1.01
CA PRO A 169 -2.52 14.10 -0.31
C PRO A 169 -1.50 14.37 -1.42
N ILE A 170 -1.34 13.43 -2.33
CA ILE A 170 -0.48 13.58 -3.50
C ILE A 170 -1.06 14.69 -4.38
N TRP A 171 -0.21 15.63 -4.80
CA TRP A 171 -0.62 16.74 -5.66
C TRP A 171 -1.33 16.23 -6.93
N ARG A 172 -2.41 16.91 -7.27
CA ARG A 172 -3.14 16.69 -8.52
C ARG A 172 -3.61 18.01 -9.09
N LYS A 173 -3.65 18.12 -10.41
CA LYS A 173 -4.27 19.26 -11.08
C LYS A 173 -5.79 19.18 -10.92
N THR A 174 -6.38 20.23 -10.36
CA THR A 174 -7.84 20.35 -10.23
C THR A 174 -8.21 21.82 -10.10
N ASP A 175 -9.31 22.21 -10.73
CA ASP A 175 -9.89 23.56 -10.63
C ASP A 175 -10.93 23.64 -9.49
N LYS A 176 -11.22 22.51 -8.82
CA LYS A 176 -12.11 22.46 -7.66
C LYS A 176 -11.49 23.20 -6.48
N LYS A 177 -12.37 23.78 -5.67
CA LYS A 177 -12.05 24.40 -4.39
C LYS A 177 -12.92 23.79 -3.31
N LEU A 178 -12.45 23.86 -2.05
CA LEU A 178 -13.31 23.56 -0.90
C LEU A 178 -14.41 24.64 -0.76
N SER A 179 -15.44 24.36 0.01
CA SER A 179 -16.51 25.32 0.30
C SER A 179 -16.03 26.62 0.96
N GLY A 180 -14.87 26.59 1.62
CA GLY A 180 -14.17 27.77 2.15
C GLY A 180 -13.34 28.53 1.14
N GLY A 181 -13.25 28.06 -0.12
CA GLY A 181 -12.52 28.71 -1.21
C GLY A 181 -11.07 28.19 -1.42
N GLU A 182 -10.55 27.34 -0.54
CA GLU A 182 -9.20 26.81 -0.62
C GLU A 182 -9.03 25.95 -1.89
N ASN A 183 -7.96 26.19 -2.64
CA ASN A 183 -7.53 25.30 -3.70
C ASN A 183 -6.80 24.07 -3.13
N PHE A 184 -6.50 23.07 -3.97
CA PHE A 184 -5.91 21.82 -3.52
C PHE A 184 -4.53 21.97 -2.88
N SER A 185 -3.71 22.89 -3.36
CA SER A 185 -2.38 23.14 -2.77
C SER A 185 -2.48 23.78 -1.38
N GLU A 186 -3.35 24.78 -1.23
CA GLU A 186 -3.62 25.41 0.07
C GLU A 186 -4.17 24.42 1.08
N TYR A 187 -5.08 23.54 0.64
CA TYR A 187 -5.61 22.46 1.45
C TYR A 187 -4.50 21.50 1.93
N CYS A 188 -3.62 21.05 1.03
CA CYS A 188 -2.52 20.16 1.39
C CYS A 188 -1.56 20.80 2.41
N GLU A 189 -1.26 22.09 2.27
CA GLU A 189 -0.43 22.81 3.24
C GLU A 189 -1.10 22.96 4.60
N LYS A 190 -2.38 23.29 4.63
CA LYS A 190 -3.16 23.40 5.88
C LYS A 190 -3.30 22.07 6.63
N LEU A 191 -3.30 20.93 5.92
CA LEU A 191 -3.33 19.61 6.57
C LEU A 191 -2.04 19.22 7.29
N LYS A 192 -0.93 19.91 7.01
CA LYS A 192 0.36 19.64 7.67
C LYS A 192 0.49 20.31 9.04
N THR A 193 -0.43 21.23 9.37
CA THR A 193 -0.45 21.99 10.63
C THR A 193 -1.50 21.47 11.59
#